data_ebf961cf0195bd5b6a9817cd96a95a6b
#
_entry.id   ebf961cf0195bd5b6a9817cd96a95a6b
#
_cell.length_a   1.000
_cell.length_b   1.000
_cell.length_c   1.000
_cell.angle_alpha   90.00
_cell.angle_beta   90.00
_cell.angle_gamma   90.00
#
_symmetry.space_group_name_H-M   'P 1'
#
loop_
_entity.id
_entity.type
_entity.pdbx_description
1 polymer ?
#
loop_
_entity_poly.entity_id
_entity_poly.type
_entity_poly.pdbx_seq_one_letter_code
_entity_poly.pdbx_strand_id
1 'polypeptide(L)'
;MAHSLPVFPAFDKAQAMTRQLLRGLVLIALTCSTTPALCDDTLAQVHARGTLRWGGDIQGGEPYAFQDPQDSSRLQGFEVEIAAALARRLGVRAEFVQNDWSTLIPSLERGDFDIILNGLEVTAARRQRVAFTQPYYAFTETLVVRANDTTLHRLEDLRGRRAGTLAASFGFELLRATPDIDVVLYEGVEEPYIDLEQGRLDAVVLENIIADRYGLVRPTLRAAATVGEGTYAIAVRPSDSALLQAVDTALAGMLYDGELRAILTRWSLWNERQARLTTTAPSTTAHAAAGRLTLPQLALFLRAAGFTVLISTLAMGLAVAGGLLLSVARRYGGAALRVAATTYVEVFRGTPVLLQLYVLYYGLAPVLTLNAFTAAIIGLGMNYAAYESELYRAGLQAVPIGQTEAALSLGMSRRLTLRRIVLPQALRVALPGIANDFIALLKDSSLVSVITVVELTKQMTITAVDVRSWVWPGLLCAALYLALSYPLSRLARRLERRLVPVPA
;
A
#
# COMPACT_ATOMS: atom_id res chain seq x y z
N MET A 1 -44.00 -43.89 32.23
CA MET A 1 -42.64 -43.50 32.64
C MET A 1 -42.05 -42.67 31.54
N ALA A 2 -42.01 -41.34 31.72
CA ALA A 2 -41.52 -40.40 30.75
C ALA A 2 -40.02 -40.11 31.00
N HIS A 3 -39.14 -40.43 30.05
CA HIS A 3 -37.76 -40.04 30.10
C HIS A 3 -37.56 -38.68 29.47
N SER A 4 -37.20 -37.71 30.31
CA SER A 4 -36.78 -36.36 29.92
C SER A 4 -35.34 -36.40 29.36
N LEU A 5 -35.15 -35.85 28.15
CA LEU A 5 -33.86 -35.60 27.50
C LEU A 5 -33.13 -34.45 28.20
N PRO A 6 -31.80 -34.47 28.34
CA PRO A 6 -31.05 -33.39 28.94
C PRO A 6 -30.86 -32.22 27.98
N VAL A 7 -31.19 -31.02 28.45
CA VAL A 7 -30.93 -29.73 27.78
C VAL A 7 -29.44 -29.42 27.89
N PHE A 8 -28.78 -29.19 26.78
CA PHE A 8 -27.35 -28.84 26.68
C PHE A 8 -27.06 -27.42 27.20
N PRO A 9 -26.17 -27.24 28.19
CA PRO A 9 -25.84 -25.93 28.78
C PRO A 9 -24.75 -25.14 28.01
N ALA A 10 -24.53 -25.42 26.72
CA ALA A 10 -23.46 -24.78 25.93
C ALA A 10 -23.80 -23.40 25.40
N PHE A 11 -25.08 -23.04 25.30
CA PHE A 11 -25.51 -21.76 24.67
C PHE A 11 -25.42 -20.57 25.65
N ASP A 12 -25.62 -20.77 26.94
CA ASP A 12 -25.54 -19.70 27.94
C ASP A 12 -24.11 -19.26 28.27
N LYS A 13 -23.15 -20.19 28.21
CA LYS A 13 -21.72 -19.84 28.43
C LYS A 13 -21.13 -18.97 27.32
N ALA A 14 -21.56 -19.15 26.08
CA ALA A 14 -21.09 -18.32 24.96
C ALA A 14 -21.61 -16.86 25.03
N GLN A 15 -22.87 -16.67 25.47
CA GLN A 15 -23.42 -15.33 25.69
C GLN A 15 -22.82 -14.61 26.90
N ALA A 16 -22.51 -15.34 27.97
CA ALA A 16 -21.85 -14.78 29.14
C ALA A 16 -20.42 -14.34 28.83
N MET A 17 -19.68 -15.13 28.04
CA MET A 17 -18.31 -14.81 27.63
C MET A 17 -18.25 -13.61 26.68
N THR A 18 -19.22 -13.45 25.78
CA THR A 18 -19.34 -12.30 24.88
C THR A 18 -19.67 -11.01 25.65
N ARG A 19 -20.51 -11.08 26.68
CA ARG A 19 -20.81 -9.94 27.56
C ARG A 19 -19.63 -9.57 28.47
N GLN A 20 -18.83 -10.52 28.91
CA GLN A 20 -17.60 -10.26 29.67
C GLN A 20 -16.50 -9.65 28.78
N LEU A 21 -16.34 -10.10 27.55
CA LEU A 21 -15.41 -9.51 26.58
C LEU A 21 -15.81 -8.08 26.18
N LEU A 22 -17.11 -7.81 25.98
CA LEU A 22 -17.59 -6.44 25.72
C LEU A 22 -17.39 -5.51 26.94
N ARG A 23 -17.63 -6.03 28.18
CA ARG A 23 -17.36 -5.26 29.40
C ARG A 23 -15.88 -5.01 29.64
N GLY A 24 -15.01 -5.97 29.31
CA GLY A 24 -13.56 -5.81 29.36
C GLY A 24 -13.05 -4.76 28.35
N LEU A 25 -13.57 -4.76 27.13
CA LEU A 25 -13.25 -3.74 26.10
C LEU A 25 -13.73 -2.34 26.47
N VAL A 26 -14.90 -2.21 27.09
CA VAL A 26 -15.43 -0.91 27.56
C VAL A 26 -14.65 -0.41 28.80
N LEU A 27 -14.19 -1.28 29.69
CA LEU A 27 -13.35 -0.88 30.82
C LEU A 27 -11.94 -0.45 30.37
N ILE A 28 -11.35 -1.09 29.38
CA ILE A 28 -10.05 -0.68 28.80
C ILE A 28 -10.16 0.68 28.09
N ALA A 29 -11.32 0.98 27.49
CA ALA A 29 -11.56 2.30 26.88
C ALA A 29 -11.77 3.44 27.92
N LEU A 30 -12.15 3.12 29.14
CA LEU A 30 -12.42 4.11 30.21
C LEU A 30 -11.22 4.36 31.14
N THR A 31 -10.14 3.55 31.06
CA THR A 31 -8.91 3.76 31.83
C THR A 31 -7.82 4.50 31.06
N CYS A 32 -8.12 5.08 29.90
CA CYS A 32 -7.27 6.15 29.33
C CYS A 32 -7.42 7.39 30.21
N SER A 33 -6.84 7.32 31.40
CA SER A 33 -6.63 8.48 32.27
C SER A 33 -5.81 9.49 31.48
N THR A 34 -6.37 10.67 31.32
CA THR A 34 -5.64 11.87 30.89
C THR A 34 -4.56 12.18 31.92
N THR A 35 -3.39 11.59 31.73
CA THR A 35 -2.18 12.14 32.33
C THR A 35 -2.02 13.54 31.77
N PRO A 36 -1.85 14.57 32.59
CA PRO A 36 -1.50 15.91 32.09
C PRO A 36 -0.20 15.69 31.29
N ALA A 37 -0.17 16.18 30.06
CA ALA A 37 1.04 16.28 29.27
C ALA A 37 2.04 17.13 30.08
N LEU A 38 2.92 16.45 30.82
CA LEU A 38 4.22 17.02 31.14
C LEU A 38 4.79 17.43 29.79
N CYS A 39 5.20 18.68 29.64
CA CYS A 39 6.03 19.13 28.52
C CYS A 39 7.26 18.21 28.52
N ASP A 40 7.15 17.09 27.84
CA ASP A 40 8.29 16.19 27.63
C ASP A 40 9.23 16.96 26.72
N ASP A 41 10.33 17.46 27.32
CA ASP A 41 11.39 18.13 26.58
C ASP A 41 12.10 17.07 25.74
N THR A 42 11.58 16.86 24.51
CA THR A 42 12.13 15.88 23.56
C THR A 42 13.63 16.15 23.32
N LEU A 43 14.07 17.40 23.37
CA LEU A 43 15.49 17.73 23.27
C LEU A 43 16.30 17.14 24.43
N ALA A 44 15.79 17.23 25.67
CA ALA A 44 16.44 16.61 26.83
C ALA A 44 16.49 15.08 26.69
N GLN A 45 15.44 14.43 26.15
CA GLN A 45 15.41 13.01 25.87
C GLN A 45 16.43 12.61 24.79
N VAL A 46 16.58 13.42 23.72
CA VAL A 46 17.58 13.22 22.66
C VAL A 46 19.00 13.26 23.27
N HIS A 47 19.29 14.26 24.13
CA HIS A 47 20.58 14.35 24.80
C HIS A 47 20.81 13.19 25.81
N ALA A 48 19.80 12.83 26.59
CA ALA A 48 19.91 11.74 27.56
C ALA A 48 20.16 10.39 26.87
N ARG A 49 19.53 10.14 25.71
CA ARG A 49 19.70 8.95 24.88
C ARG A 49 21.00 8.98 24.09
N GLY A 50 21.56 10.15 23.81
CA GLY A 50 22.75 10.35 22.98
C GLY A 50 22.51 10.12 21.48
N THR A 51 21.24 10.07 21.05
CA THR A 51 20.86 9.84 19.65
C THR A 51 19.70 10.73 19.21
N LEU A 52 19.81 11.31 18.01
CA LEU A 52 18.72 11.96 17.27
C LEU A 52 18.15 10.96 16.28
N ARG A 53 16.93 10.49 16.52
CA ARG A 53 16.23 9.58 15.61
C ARG A 53 15.55 10.38 14.51
N TRP A 54 15.87 10.05 13.26
CA TRP A 54 15.27 10.70 12.11
C TRP A 54 14.55 9.69 11.22
N GLY A 55 13.30 10.01 10.87
CA GLY A 55 12.43 9.20 10.04
C GLY A 55 12.61 9.55 8.56
N GLY A 56 12.72 8.52 7.72
CA GLY A 56 12.78 8.62 6.28
C GLY A 56 12.38 7.33 5.59
N ASP A 57 12.21 7.41 4.27
CA ASP A 57 11.86 6.29 3.40
C ASP A 57 13.01 6.04 2.41
N ILE A 58 13.66 4.89 2.51
CA ILE A 58 14.71 4.51 1.56
C ILE A 58 14.17 4.24 0.15
N GLN A 59 12.86 4.08 -0.05
CA GLN A 59 12.26 3.94 -1.38
C GLN A 59 12.31 5.25 -2.18
N GLY A 60 12.51 6.40 -1.53
CA GLY A 60 12.86 7.66 -2.21
C GLY A 60 14.16 7.57 -3.01
N GLY A 61 15.02 6.64 -2.63
CA GLY A 61 16.21 6.26 -3.36
C GLY A 61 17.30 7.34 -3.41
N GLU A 62 18.20 7.19 -4.39
CA GLU A 62 19.24 8.16 -4.66
C GLU A 62 18.61 9.48 -5.19
N PRO A 63 19.05 10.64 -4.66
CA PRO A 63 20.19 10.90 -3.78
C PRO A 63 19.82 11.12 -2.30
N TYR A 64 18.57 10.89 -1.87
CA TYR A 64 18.07 11.23 -0.52
C TYR A 64 18.71 10.38 0.58
N ALA A 65 18.17 9.19 0.79
CA ALA A 65 18.71 8.18 1.70
C ALA A 65 18.49 6.81 1.06
N PHE A 66 19.57 6.07 0.84
CA PHE A 66 19.53 4.76 0.19
C PHE A 66 20.66 3.87 0.68
N GLN A 67 20.53 2.57 0.44
CA GLN A 67 21.56 1.61 0.82
C GLN A 67 22.78 1.72 -0.09
N ASP A 68 23.97 1.67 0.50
CA ASP A 68 25.22 1.63 -0.26
C ASP A 68 25.25 0.35 -1.12
N PRO A 69 25.40 0.44 -2.46
CA PRO A 69 25.46 -0.73 -3.33
C PRO A 69 26.59 -1.72 -3.01
N GLN A 70 27.66 -1.26 -2.33
CA GLN A 70 28.80 -2.09 -1.95
C GLN A 70 28.67 -2.65 -0.51
N ASP A 71 27.91 -1.99 0.34
CA ASP A 71 27.66 -2.40 1.73
C ASP A 71 26.22 -2.06 2.13
N SER A 72 25.31 -2.99 1.94
CA SER A 72 23.89 -2.81 2.25
C SER A 72 23.57 -2.53 3.72
N SER A 73 24.56 -2.67 4.63
CA SER A 73 24.40 -2.28 6.04
C SER A 73 24.56 -0.77 6.26
N ARG A 74 25.04 -0.03 5.28
CA ARG A 74 25.27 1.41 5.35
C ARG A 74 24.24 2.15 4.50
N LEU A 75 23.79 3.27 5.06
CA LEU A 75 23.01 4.26 4.31
C LEU A 75 23.96 5.36 3.80
N GLN A 76 23.68 5.84 2.59
CA GLN A 76 24.29 7.01 1.99
C GLN A 76 23.23 7.92 1.36
N GLY A 77 23.59 9.17 1.10
CA GLY A 77 22.69 10.16 0.54
C GLY A 77 22.91 11.52 1.17
N PHE A 78 22.45 12.58 0.49
CA PHE A 78 22.69 13.94 1.02
C PHE A 78 21.95 14.18 2.34
N GLU A 79 20.79 13.56 2.57
CA GLU A 79 20.05 13.68 3.81
C GLU A 79 20.68 12.88 4.95
N VAL A 80 21.32 11.74 4.65
CA VAL A 80 22.14 11.01 5.63
C VAL A 80 23.27 11.89 6.14
N GLU A 81 23.95 12.62 5.23
CA GLU A 81 25.01 13.56 5.59
C GLU A 81 24.47 14.77 6.37
N ILE A 82 23.30 15.30 6.00
CA ILE A 82 22.64 16.38 6.75
C ILE A 82 22.29 15.90 8.17
N ALA A 83 21.65 14.72 8.32
CA ALA A 83 21.32 14.15 9.62
C ALA A 83 22.56 13.98 10.51
N ALA A 84 23.64 13.45 9.95
CA ALA A 84 24.91 13.30 10.65
C ALA A 84 25.52 14.64 11.07
N ALA A 85 25.44 15.67 10.23
CA ALA A 85 25.93 17.02 10.54
C ALA A 85 25.10 17.69 11.65
N LEU A 86 23.77 17.58 11.58
CA LEU A 86 22.87 18.08 12.61
C LEU A 86 23.13 17.41 13.96
N ALA A 87 23.16 16.08 13.99
CA ALA A 87 23.40 15.31 15.20
C ALA A 87 24.76 15.66 15.85
N ARG A 88 25.80 15.81 15.05
CA ARG A 88 27.14 16.24 15.51
C ARG A 88 27.09 17.63 16.16
N ARG A 89 26.33 18.58 15.59
CA ARG A 89 26.15 19.93 16.15
C ARG A 89 25.34 19.94 17.44
N LEU A 90 24.43 18.95 17.59
CA LEU A 90 23.67 18.74 18.81
C LEU A 90 24.43 17.92 19.87
N GLY A 91 25.66 17.45 19.58
CA GLY A 91 26.45 16.62 20.50
C GLY A 91 25.93 15.18 20.65
N VAL A 92 25.19 14.65 19.67
CA VAL A 92 24.59 13.31 19.67
C VAL A 92 24.92 12.57 18.36
N ARG A 93 24.47 11.32 18.22
CA ARG A 93 24.58 10.55 16.98
C ARG A 93 23.26 10.57 16.21
N ALA A 94 23.33 10.52 14.88
CA ALA A 94 22.13 10.33 14.04
C ALA A 94 21.77 8.84 14.00
N GLU A 95 20.47 8.54 14.14
CA GLU A 95 19.91 7.20 14.02
C GLU A 95 18.74 7.23 13.03
N PHE A 96 18.88 6.48 11.94
CA PHE A 96 17.82 6.38 10.93
C PHE A 96 16.71 5.43 11.37
N VAL A 97 15.46 5.85 11.17
CA VAL A 97 14.28 5.02 11.39
C VAL A 97 13.52 4.90 10.09
N GLN A 98 13.56 3.70 9.48
CA GLN A 98 12.82 3.43 8.25
C GLN A 98 11.32 3.59 8.48
N ASN A 99 10.67 4.29 7.55
CA ASN A 99 9.22 4.45 7.52
C ASN A 99 8.77 4.65 6.07
N ASP A 100 7.51 4.35 5.77
CA ASP A 100 6.95 4.59 4.45
C ASP A 100 6.60 6.09 4.29
N TRP A 101 6.81 6.65 3.08
CA TRP A 101 6.55 8.06 2.76
C TRP A 101 5.17 8.55 3.24
N SER A 102 4.11 7.82 2.92
CA SER A 102 2.73 8.19 3.26
C SER A 102 2.43 8.21 4.76
N THR A 103 3.26 7.56 5.59
CA THR A 103 3.07 7.43 7.04
C THR A 103 4.09 8.18 7.89
N LEU A 104 5.04 8.92 7.29
CA LEU A 104 6.06 9.69 8.00
C LEU A 104 5.46 10.64 9.06
N ILE A 105 4.49 11.47 8.68
CA ILE A 105 3.87 12.43 9.62
C ILE A 105 3.09 11.71 10.73
N PRO A 106 2.21 10.73 10.46
CA PRO A 106 1.59 9.93 11.52
C PRO A 106 2.58 9.26 12.48
N SER A 107 3.71 8.78 11.98
CA SER A 107 4.74 8.15 12.81
C SER A 107 5.51 9.16 13.67
N LEU A 108 5.78 10.36 13.15
CA LEU A 108 6.32 11.47 13.94
C LEU A 108 5.37 11.84 15.08
N GLU A 109 4.07 11.96 14.80
CA GLU A 109 3.04 12.28 15.79
C GLU A 109 2.96 11.22 16.91
N ARG A 110 3.20 9.93 16.59
CA ARG A 110 3.28 8.85 17.60
C ARG A 110 4.58 8.84 18.40
N GLY A 111 5.63 9.54 17.93
CA GLY A 111 6.92 9.56 18.59
C GLY A 111 7.84 8.40 18.20
N ASP A 112 7.61 7.76 17.04
CA ASP A 112 8.45 6.67 16.54
C ASP A 112 9.89 7.18 16.27
N PHE A 113 10.02 8.46 15.92
CA PHE A 113 11.29 9.20 15.75
C PHE A 113 11.11 10.67 16.19
N ASP A 114 12.20 11.42 16.19
CA ASP A 114 12.25 12.78 16.73
C ASP A 114 12.01 13.85 15.66
N ILE A 115 12.54 13.61 14.44
CA ILE A 115 12.44 14.53 13.30
C ILE A 115 12.15 13.76 12.01
N ILE A 116 11.55 14.42 11.01
CA ILE A 116 11.49 13.92 9.62
C ILE A 116 12.52 14.67 8.78
N LEU A 117 13.35 13.91 8.06
CA LEU A 117 14.28 14.42 7.06
C LEU A 117 14.23 13.48 5.85
N ASN A 118 13.41 13.79 4.83
CA ASN A 118 13.12 12.91 3.70
C ASN A 118 12.52 13.67 2.51
N GLY A 119 13.17 14.74 2.04
CA GLY A 119 12.58 15.55 0.95
C GLY A 119 11.20 16.08 1.32
N LEU A 120 10.92 16.33 2.60
CA LEU A 120 9.58 16.68 3.02
C LEU A 120 9.22 18.09 2.57
N GLU A 121 8.33 18.18 1.56
CA GLU A 121 7.91 19.45 0.98
C GLU A 121 7.07 20.24 1.99
N VAL A 122 7.34 21.53 2.06
CA VAL A 122 6.62 22.47 2.93
C VAL A 122 5.32 22.88 2.26
N THR A 123 4.23 22.20 2.59
CA THR A 123 2.89 22.53 2.08
C THR A 123 2.00 23.14 3.18
N ALA A 124 0.97 23.87 2.76
CA ALA A 124 -0.01 24.44 3.70
C ALA A 124 -0.70 23.34 4.53
N ALA A 125 -0.92 22.18 3.92
CA ALA A 125 -1.51 21.02 4.54
C ALA A 125 -0.63 20.47 5.68
N ARG A 126 0.67 20.30 5.43
CA ARG A 126 1.63 19.75 6.40
C ARG A 126 1.93 20.72 7.54
N ARG A 127 2.01 22.02 7.27
CA ARG A 127 2.19 23.06 8.30
C ARG A 127 1.12 23.04 9.40
N GLN A 128 -0.03 22.45 9.13
CA GLN A 128 -1.09 22.31 10.13
C GLN A 128 -0.88 21.13 11.08
N ARG A 129 0.02 20.20 10.74
CA ARG A 129 0.28 18.99 11.52
C ARG A 129 1.65 18.96 12.17
N VAL A 130 2.63 19.56 11.52
CA VAL A 130 4.03 19.55 11.96
C VAL A 130 4.61 20.96 11.94
N ALA A 131 5.60 21.19 12.78
CA ALA A 131 6.40 22.40 12.76
C ALA A 131 7.65 22.16 11.89
N PHE A 132 7.98 23.13 11.04
CA PHE A 132 9.10 23.06 10.12
C PHE A 132 10.23 23.98 10.54
N THR A 133 11.47 23.53 10.33
CA THR A 133 12.65 24.40 10.34
C THR A 133 12.64 25.36 9.14
N GLN A 134 13.64 26.21 9.04
CA GLN A 134 13.97 26.85 7.78
C GLN A 134 14.26 25.79 6.69
N PRO A 135 14.07 26.13 5.41
CA PRO A 135 14.32 25.17 4.33
C PRO A 135 15.80 24.80 4.21
N TYR A 136 16.09 23.53 3.88
CA TYR A 136 17.44 23.08 3.55
C TYR A 136 17.65 22.86 2.04
N TYR A 137 16.56 22.81 1.24
CA TYR A 137 16.62 22.65 -0.20
C TYR A 137 15.44 23.32 -0.90
N ALA A 138 15.65 23.86 -2.11
CA ALA A 138 14.62 24.38 -3.00
C ALA A 138 14.52 23.47 -4.23
N PHE A 139 13.34 22.90 -4.46
CA PHE A 139 13.07 22.04 -5.61
C PHE A 139 12.11 22.70 -6.60
N THR A 140 11.99 22.08 -7.76
CA THR A 140 10.96 22.41 -8.77
C THR A 140 10.22 21.15 -9.16
N GLU A 141 8.91 21.27 -9.43
CA GLU A 141 8.13 20.21 -10.05
C GLU A 141 8.37 20.20 -11.55
N THR A 142 8.69 19.06 -12.08
CA THR A 142 8.99 18.83 -13.48
C THR A 142 7.88 18.02 -14.13
N LEU A 143 7.30 18.57 -15.20
CA LEU A 143 6.42 17.83 -16.09
C LEU A 143 7.27 17.02 -17.05
N VAL A 144 7.26 15.71 -16.91
CA VAL A 144 7.95 14.76 -17.78
C VAL A 144 6.95 14.08 -18.71
N VAL A 145 7.27 14.03 -19.99
CA VAL A 145 6.45 13.42 -21.06
C VAL A 145 7.30 12.50 -21.93
N ARG A 146 6.65 11.70 -22.79
CA ARG A 146 7.40 10.93 -23.81
C ARG A 146 8.11 11.88 -24.77
N ALA A 147 9.30 11.50 -25.24
CA ALA A 147 10.15 12.33 -26.08
C ALA A 147 9.47 12.75 -27.41
N ASN A 148 8.57 11.91 -27.93
CA ASN A 148 7.81 12.16 -29.16
C ASN A 148 6.52 12.97 -28.92
N ASP A 149 6.13 13.25 -27.68
CA ASP A 149 4.97 14.10 -27.40
C ASP A 149 5.39 15.58 -27.50
N THR A 150 4.76 16.30 -28.40
CA THR A 150 4.98 17.73 -28.63
C THR A 150 3.77 18.59 -28.26
N THR A 151 2.79 18.02 -27.58
CA THR A 151 1.52 18.67 -27.27
C THR A 151 1.41 19.15 -25.83
N LEU A 152 2.16 18.53 -24.90
CA LEU A 152 2.09 18.81 -23.47
C LEU A 152 3.24 19.73 -23.06
N HIS A 153 2.90 20.95 -22.60
CA HIS A 153 3.86 22.00 -22.22
C HIS A 153 3.58 22.63 -20.86
N ARG A 154 2.39 22.39 -20.28
CA ARG A 154 1.94 22.96 -19.00
C ARG A 154 0.86 22.07 -18.36
N LEU A 155 0.52 22.31 -17.10
CA LEU A 155 -0.48 21.50 -16.37
C LEU A 155 -1.86 21.52 -17.03
N GLU A 156 -2.28 22.66 -17.60
CA GLU A 156 -3.59 22.80 -18.23
C GLU A 156 -3.75 21.92 -19.48
N ASP A 157 -2.64 21.54 -20.12
CA ASP A 157 -2.65 20.66 -21.30
C ASP A 157 -2.96 19.20 -20.90
N LEU A 158 -2.92 18.88 -19.61
CA LEU A 158 -3.24 17.54 -19.06
C LEU A 158 -4.75 17.30 -18.88
N ARG A 159 -5.62 18.22 -19.23
CA ARG A 159 -7.08 18.02 -19.15
C ARG A 159 -7.52 16.83 -20.00
N GLY A 160 -8.26 15.91 -19.37
CA GLY A 160 -8.68 14.64 -20.00
C GLY A 160 -7.54 13.63 -20.20
N ARG A 161 -6.36 13.88 -19.63
CA ARG A 161 -5.17 13.02 -19.72
C ARG A 161 -4.87 12.36 -18.39
N ARG A 162 -4.05 11.30 -18.43
CA ARG A 162 -3.59 10.57 -17.26
C ARG A 162 -2.21 11.06 -16.82
N ALA A 163 -2.11 11.56 -15.60
CA ALA A 163 -0.86 12.06 -15.05
C ALA A 163 -0.48 11.27 -13.78
N GLY A 164 0.76 10.78 -13.74
CA GLY A 164 1.32 10.05 -12.60
C GLY A 164 2.05 10.98 -11.64
N THR A 165 1.93 10.70 -10.34
CA THR A 165 2.68 11.36 -9.27
C THR A 165 2.70 10.49 -8.01
N LEU A 166 3.48 10.89 -7.00
CA LEU A 166 3.47 10.22 -5.69
C LEU A 166 2.25 10.64 -4.86
N ALA A 167 1.74 9.70 -4.08
CA ALA A 167 0.71 9.99 -3.09
C ALA A 167 1.22 11.00 -2.06
N ALA A 168 0.35 11.95 -1.66
CA ALA A 168 0.65 12.97 -0.65
C ALA A 168 1.84 13.90 -0.97
N SER A 169 2.28 14.01 -2.23
CA SER A 169 3.35 14.92 -2.69
C SER A 169 2.81 16.30 -3.07
N PHE A 170 3.73 17.24 -3.25
CA PHE A 170 3.39 18.56 -3.79
C PHE A 170 2.91 18.46 -5.25
N GLY A 171 3.48 17.56 -6.04
CA GLY A 171 3.00 17.25 -7.39
C GLY A 171 1.53 16.79 -7.40
N PHE A 172 1.12 16.00 -6.40
CA PHE A 172 -0.30 15.63 -6.22
C PHE A 172 -1.19 16.84 -5.92
N GLU A 173 -0.75 17.77 -5.06
CA GLU A 173 -1.53 18.99 -4.78
C GLU A 173 -1.71 19.83 -6.05
N LEU A 174 -0.66 19.96 -6.89
CA LEU A 174 -0.72 20.70 -8.16
C LEU A 174 -1.68 20.05 -9.17
N LEU A 175 -1.56 18.74 -9.39
CA LEU A 175 -2.43 18.00 -10.31
C LEU A 175 -3.88 18.05 -9.87
N ARG A 176 -4.15 17.91 -8.57
CA ARG A 176 -5.50 17.98 -8.00
C ARG A 176 -6.13 19.37 -8.10
N ALA A 177 -5.31 20.42 -8.03
CA ALA A 177 -5.77 21.81 -8.20
C ALA A 177 -6.17 22.13 -9.66
N THR A 178 -5.72 21.30 -10.62
CA THR A 178 -6.03 21.46 -12.04
C THR A 178 -7.23 20.57 -12.40
N PRO A 179 -8.34 21.12 -12.91
CA PRO A 179 -9.54 20.34 -13.21
C PRO A 179 -9.33 19.31 -14.33
N ASP A 180 -10.11 18.24 -14.31
CA ASP A 180 -10.23 17.23 -15.38
C ASP A 180 -8.93 16.46 -15.70
N ILE A 181 -8.02 16.28 -14.73
CA ILE A 181 -6.86 15.39 -14.86
C ILE A 181 -7.20 14.06 -14.17
N ASP A 182 -6.95 12.93 -14.86
CA ASP A 182 -6.99 11.59 -14.25
C ASP A 182 -5.64 11.32 -13.54
N VAL A 183 -5.61 11.56 -12.22
CA VAL A 183 -4.39 11.45 -11.42
C VAL A 183 -4.17 10.03 -10.96
N VAL A 184 -3.03 9.44 -11.35
CA VAL A 184 -2.59 8.10 -10.95
C VAL A 184 -1.53 8.22 -9.87
N LEU A 185 -1.77 7.58 -8.71
CA LEU A 185 -0.92 7.68 -7.52
C LEU A 185 -0.05 6.45 -7.34
N TYR A 186 1.24 6.71 -7.17
CA TYR A 186 2.28 5.72 -6.95
C TYR A 186 2.84 5.82 -5.52
N GLU A 187 3.47 4.75 -5.04
CA GLU A 187 4.21 4.74 -3.77
C GLU A 187 5.72 4.92 -4.02
N GLY A 188 6.24 4.39 -5.13
CA GLY A 188 7.65 4.49 -5.49
C GLY A 188 7.91 5.52 -6.59
N VAL A 189 9.16 5.94 -6.69
CA VAL A 189 9.60 7.05 -7.55
C VAL A 189 9.88 6.63 -9.01
N GLU A 190 10.11 5.36 -9.28
CA GLU A 190 10.49 4.86 -10.60
C GLU A 190 9.28 4.40 -11.43
N GLU A 191 8.28 3.81 -10.79
CA GLU A 191 7.12 3.20 -11.42
C GLU A 191 6.31 4.17 -12.31
N PRO A 192 6.12 5.46 -11.95
CA PRO A 192 5.43 6.41 -12.83
C PRO A 192 6.12 6.56 -14.19
N TYR A 193 7.46 6.54 -14.22
CA TYR A 193 8.21 6.66 -15.47
C TYR A 193 8.14 5.40 -16.32
N ILE A 194 8.10 4.22 -15.70
CA ILE A 194 7.84 2.96 -16.40
C ILE A 194 6.47 3.00 -17.08
N ASP A 195 5.45 3.46 -16.36
CA ASP A 195 4.08 3.56 -16.89
C ASP A 195 3.97 4.62 -17.99
N LEU A 196 4.73 5.72 -17.89
CA LEU A 196 4.82 6.73 -18.93
C LEU A 196 5.45 6.19 -20.22
N GLU A 197 6.55 5.43 -20.11
CA GLU A 197 7.20 4.77 -21.27
C GLU A 197 6.28 3.77 -21.95
N GLN A 198 5.51 3.02 -21.14
CA GLN A 198 4.56 2.01 -21.63
C GLN A 198 3.25 2.60 -22.17
N GLY A 199 3.10 3.94 -22.17
CA GLY A 199 1.89 4.62 -22.64
C GLY A 199 0.67 4.44 -21.74
N ARG A 200 0.86 4.02 -20.49
CA ARG A 200 -0.19 3.91 -19.45
C ARG A 200 -0.51 5.25 -18.84
N LEU A 201 0.44 6.19 -18.93
CA LEU A 201 0.31 7.61 -18.57
C LEU A 201 0.60 8.49 -19.78
N ASP A 202 0.12 9.73 -19.73
CA ASP A 202 0.46 10.78 -20.68
C ASP A 202 1.60 11.65 -20.16
N ALA A 203 1.69 11.84 -18.84
CA ALA A 203 2.72 12.63 -18.18
C ALA A 203 3.02 12.14 -16.76
N VAL A 204 4.17 12.58 -16.22
CA VAL A 204 4.55 12.46 -14.81
C VAL A 204 4.90 13.83 -14.27
N VAL A 205 4.42 14.15 -13.06
CA VAL A 205 4.76 15.39 -12.35
C VAL A 205 5.41 15.00 -11.03
N LEU A 206 6.71 15.21 -10.93
CA LEU A 206 7.53 14.95 -9.75
C LEU A 206 8.66 15.97 -9.64
N GLU A 207 9.29 16.06 -8.47
CA GLU A 207 10.39 16.96 -8.22
C GLU A 207 11.55 16.71 -9.20
N ASN A 208 12.25 17.80 -9.55
CA ASN A 208 13.39 17.74 -10.47
C ASN A 208 14.45 16.73 -10.05
N ILE A 209 14.71 16.55 -8.76
CA ILE A 209 15.66 15.55 -8.25
C ILE A 209 15.27 14.14 -8.71
N ILE A 210 14.00 13.79 -8.55
CA ILE A 210 13.44 12.49 -8.95
C ILE A 210 13.40 12.41 -10.48
N ALA A 211 12.95 13.48 -11.15
CA ALA A 211 12.89 13.50 -12.60
C ALA A 211 14.27 13.30 -13.24
N ASP A 212 15.31 13.98 -12.74
CA ASP A 212 16.67 13.88 -13.25
C ASP A 212 17.28 12.48 -13.05
N ARG A 213 16.98 11.83 -11.93
CA ARG A 213 17.57 10.51 -11.56
C ARG A 213 16.83 9.32 -12.18
N TYR A 214 15.52 9.37 -12.29
CA TYR A 214 14.70 8.22 -12.67
C TYR A 214 13.97 8.38 -14.00
N GLY A 215 13.61 9.62 -14.37
CA GLY A 215 12.88 9.95 -15.60
C GLY A 215 13.79 10.29 -16.76
N LEU A 216 14.61 11.34 -16.62
CA LEU A 216 15.37 11.94 -17.73
C LEU A 216 16.63 11.15 -18.11
N VAL A 217 17.03 10.15 -17.33
CA VAL A 217 18.02 9.16 -17.75
C VAL A 217 17.51 8.21 -18.83
N ARG A 218 16.19 8.19 -19.09
CA ARG A 218 15.51 7.39 -20.10
C ARG A 218 15.41 8.18 -21.40
N PRO A 219 16.05 7.77 -22.50
CA PRO A 219 16.06 8.54 -23.75
C PRO A 219 14.69 8.66 -24.40
N THR A 220 13.74 7.84 -23.99
CA THR A 220 12.33 7.86 -24.43
C THR A 220 11.51 8.95 -23.77
N LEU A 221 12.04 9.62 -22.72
CA LEU A 221 11.36 10.65 -21.94
C LEU A 221 12.09 11.99 -22.06
N ARG A 222 11.35 13.07 -21.82
CA ARG A 222 11.89 14.43 -21.76
C ARG A 222 11.15 15.30 -20.74
N ALA A 223 11.85 16.30 -20.20
CA ALA A 223 11.19 17.38 -19.48
C ALA A 223 10.45 18.28 -20.48
N ALA A 224 9.17 18.52 -20.21
CA ALA A 224 8.34 19.42 -20.99
C ALA A 224 8.32 20.83 -20.40
N ALA A 225 8.19 20.93 -19.07
CA ALA A 225 8.14 22.22 -18.35
C ALA A 225 8.50 22.04 -16.87
N THR A 226 8.84 23.15 -16.23
CA THR A 226 8.76 23.33 -14.77
C THR A 226 7.36 23.84 -14.44
N VAL A 227 6.63 23.15 -13.58
CA VAL A 227 5.22 23.43 -13.30
C VAL A 227 4.93 23.84 -11.85
N GLY A 228 5.95 23.87 -11.00
CA GLY A 228 5.86 24.28 -9.61
C GLY A 228 7.22 24.50 -9.00
N GLU A 229 7.25 25.20 -7.86
CA GLU A 229 8.44 25.41 -7.04
C GLU A 229 8.07 25.20 -5.58
N GLY A 230 8.96 24.58 -4.81
CA GLY A 230 8.76 24.32 -3.40
C GLY A 230 10.08 24.23 -2.63
N THR A 231 9.97 23.95 -1.34
CA THR A 231 11.13 23.79 -0.47
C THR A 231 10.98 22.56 0.40
N TYR A 232 12.09 21.89 0.68
CA TYR A 232 12.18 20.86 1.72
C TYR A 232 12.60 21.50 3.03
N ALA A 233 11.97 21.07 4.11
CA ALA A 233 12.37 21.43 5.47
C ALA A 233 12.25 20.22 6.40
N ILE A 234 12.98 20.29 7.51
CA ILE A 234 12.94 19.27 8.55
C ILE A 234 11.67 19.49 9.38
N ALA A 235 10.92 18.42 9.65
CA ALA A 235 9.71 18.52 10.46
C ALA A 235 9.91 17.92 11.84
N VAL A 236 9.29 18.57 12.83
CA VAL A 236 9.17 18.11 14.22
C VAL A 236 7.71 18.17 14.66
N ARG A 237 7.36 17.52 15.78
CA ARG A 237 6.03 17.69 16.37
C ARG A 237 5.82 19.15 16.81
N PRO A 238 4.61 19.71 16.70
CA PRO A 238 4.34 21.09 17.12
C PRO A 238 4.60 21.34 18.62
N SER A 239 4.54 20.30 19.45
CA SER A 239 4.87 20.35 20.88
C SER A 239 6.37 20.52 21.16
N ASP A 240 7.24 20.15 20.22
CA ASP A 240 8.68 20.02 20.44
C ASP A 240 9.45 21.29 20.07
N SER A 241 9.00 22.43 20.59
CA SER A 241 9.56 23.75 20.25
C SER A 241 11.06 23.89 20.57
N ALA A 242 11.53 23.30 21.67
CA ALA A 242 12.94 23.30 22.02
C ALA A 242 13.81 22.51 21.01
N LEU A 243 13.33 21.34 20.59
CA LEU A 243 13.98 20.54 19.56
C LEU A 243 13.98 21.28 18.20
N LEU A 244 12.84 21.87 17.82
CA LEU A 244 12.73 22.69 16.61
C LEU A 244 13.80 23.79 16.59
N GLN A 245 13.89 24.57 17.67
CA GLN A 245 14.87 25.66 17.76
C GLN A 245 16.30 25.16 17.70
N ALA A 246 16.61 24.05 18.35
CA ALA A 246 17.93 23.46 18.34
C ALA A 246 18.35 22.96 16.94
N VAL A 247 17.44 22.23 16.26
CA VAL A 247 17.66 21.74 14.88
C VAL A 247 17.76 22.89 13.90
N ASP A 248 16.89 23.90 14.02
CA ASP A 248 16.88 25.08 13.15
C ASP A 248 18.17 25.92 13.32
N THR A 249 18.65 26.08 14.55
CA THR A 249 19.92 26.74 14.84
C THR A 249 21.11 25.96 14.25
N ALA A 250 21.09 24.62 14.38
CA ALA A 250 22.15 23.78 13.80
C ALA A 250 22.14 23.88 12.27
N LEU A 251 20.96 23.88 11.64
CA LEU A 251 20.81 24.03 10.19
C LEU A 251 21.26 25.42 9.72
N ALA A 252 20.93 26.49 10.46
CA ALA A 252 21.38 27.85 10.20
C ALA A 252 22.93 27.93 10.21
N GLY A 253 23.55 27.25 11.19
CA GLY A 253 25.01 27.12 11.25
C GLY A 253 25.59 26.43 10.01
N MET A 254 24.97 25.35 9.52
CA MET A 254 25.39 24.62 8.30
C MET A 254 25.26 25.48 7.03
N LEU A 255 24.27 26.34 6.99
CA LEU A 255 24.08 27.31 5.90
C LEU A 255 25.17 28.40 5.95
N TYR A 256 25.45 28.94 7.16
CA TYR A 256 26.40 30.04 7.36
C TYR A 256 27.84 29.65 7.06
N ASP A 257 28.31 28.50 7.53
CA ASP A 257 29.69 28.02 7.35
C ASP A 257 29.93 27.24 6.05
N GLY A 258 28.86 27.04 5.24
CA GLY A 258 28.91 26.38 3.94
C GLY A 258 28.94 24.85 4.00
N GLU A 259 28.72 24.22 5.14
CA GLU A 259 28.68 22.76 5.26
C GLU A 259 27.51 22.17 4.43
N LEU A 260 26.32 22.79 4.48
CA LEU A 260 25.19 22.38 3.66
C LEU A 260 25.50 22.52 2.16
N ARG A 261 26.13 23.62 1.75
CA ARG A 261 26.58 23.81 0.37
C ARG A 261 27.56 22.72 -0.06
N ALA A 262 28.52 22.35 0.77
CA ALA A 262 29.48 21.30 0.48
C ALA A 262 28.80 19.93 0.31
N ILE A 263 27.80 19.60 1.16
CA ILE A 263 26.98 18.39 1.04
C ILE A 263 26.24 18.38 -0.30
N LEU A 264 25.45 19.42 -0.58
CA LEU A 264 24.67 19.51 -1.82
C LEU A 264 25.52 19.49 -3.08
N THR A 265 26.74 20.07 -3.03
CA THR A 265 27.69 20.05 -4.15
C THR A 265 28.22 18.64 -4.43
N ARG A 266 28.53 17.84 -3.40
CA ARG A 266 28.97 16.44 -3.55
C ARG A 266 27.93 15.58 -4.27
N TRP A 267 26.65 15.86 -4.02
CA TRP A 267 25.52 15.16 -4.62
C TRP A 267 25.03 15.79 -5.93
N SER A 268 25.74 16.80 -6.47
CA SER A 268 25.35 17.54 -7.69
C SER A 268 23.98 18.23 -7.59
N LEU A 269 23.59 18.62 -6.38
CA LEU A 269 22.30 19.26 -6.07
C LEU A 269 22.42 20.78 -5.90
N TRP A 270 23.64 21.32 -5.76
CA TRP A 270 23.83 22.76 -5.59
C TRP A 270 23.58 23.52 -6.90
N ASN A 271 22.69 24.51 -6.85
CA ASN A 271 22.38 25.41 -7.96
C ASN A 271 22.06 26.83 -7.43
N GLU A 272 21.77 27.77 -8.33
CA GLU A 272 21.47 29.16 -7.97
C GLU A 272 20.24 29.33 -7.07
N ARG A 273 19.25 28.39 -7.12
CA ARG A 273 18.08 28.43 -6.25
C ARG A 273 18.46 28.19 -4.79
N GLN A 274 19.43 27.31 -4.55
CA GLN A 274 19.91 27.03 -3.20
C GLN A 274 20.60 28.24 -2.56
N ALA A 275 21.26 29.07 -3.36
CA ALA A 275 21.85 30.31 -2.88
C ALA A 275 20.82 31.34 -2.36
N ARG A 276 19.56 31.24 -2.76
CA ARG A 276 18.48 32.15 -2.33
C ARG A 276 17.77 31.68 -1.04
N LEU A 277 17.99 30.47 -0.58
CA LEU A 277 17.35 29.93 0.64
C LEU A 277 17.69 30.71 1.90
N THR A 278 18.86 31.39 1.92
CA THR A 278 19.35 32.18 3.06
C THR A 278 18.56 33.45 3.35
N THR A 279 17.57 33.81 2.53
CA THR A 279 16.88 35.12 2.62
C THR A 279 15.39 35.06 2.95
N THR A 280 14.79 33.87 3.10
CA THR A 280 13.33 33.76 3.28
C THR A 280 12.96 33.41 4.73
N ALA A 281 12.33 34.35 5.44
CA ALA A 281 11.80 34.14 6.77
C ALA A 281 10.58 33.18 6.77
N PRO A 282 10.38 32.35 7.81
CA PRO A 282 9.25 31.42 7.89
C PRO A 282 7.93 32.19 8.05
N SER A 283 6.98 31.97 7.14
CA SER A 283 5.61 32.49 7.29
C SER A 283 4.79 31.58 8.20
N THR A 284 4.39 32.11 9.34
CA THR A 284 3.44 31.47 10.27
C THR A 284 2.01 31.58 9.72
N THR A 285 1.36 30.47 9.44
CA THR A 285 -0.07 30.42 9.13
C THR A 285 -0.83 29.47 10.04
N ALA A 286 -2.07 29.86 10.32
CA ALA A 286 -2.95 29.33 11.36
C ALA A 286 -3.38 27.86 11.17
N HIS A 287 -3.63 27.19 12.31
CA HIS A 287 -4.12 25.82 12.42
C HIS A 287 -5.56 25.69 11.88
N ALA A 288 -5.78 24.84 10.90
CA ALA A 288 -7.11 24.38 10.54
C ALA A 288 -7.34 22.97 11.11
N ALA A 289 -8.51 22.76 11.72
CA ALA A 289 -8.90 21.48 12.32
C ALA A 289 -8.96 20.34 11.28
N ALA A 290 -8.70 19.11 11.73
CA ALA A 290 -8.86 17.91 10.91
C ALA A 290 -10.24 17.87 10.24
N GLY A 291 -10.30 17.64 8.94
CA GLY A 291 -11.52 17.62 8.16
C GLY A 291 -12.42 16.43 8.55
N ARG A 292 -13.73 16.59 8.44
CA ARG A 292 -14.71 15.50 8.57
C ARG A 292 -14.93 14.83 7.21
N LEU A 293 -15.26 13.55 7.23
CA LEU A 293 -15.70 12.84 6.01
C LEU A 293 -16.94 13.53 5.43
N THR A 294 -16.92 13.78 4.14
CA THR A 294 -17.99 14.43 3.39
C THR A 294 -18.83 13.41 2.61
N LEU A 295 -20.06 13.76 2.21
CA LEU A 295 -20.90 12.90 1.39
C LEU A 295 -20.23 12.51 0.05
N PRO A 296 -19.54 13.40 -0.68
CA PRO A 296 -18.78 13.01 -1.87
C PRO A 296 -17.71 11.98 -1.59
N GLN A 297 -16.96 12.09 -0.48
CA GLN A 297 -15.95 11.09 -0.09
C GLN A 297 -16.58 9.73 0.21
N LEU A 298 -17.75 9.70 0.87
CA LEU A 298 -18.48 8.46 1.08
C LEU A 298 -18.90 7.79 -0.24
N ALA A 299 -19.33 8.58 -1.23
CA ALA A 299 -19.63 8.05 -2.57
C ALA A 299 -18.41 7.43 -3.26
N LEU A 300 -17.20 8.02 -3.07
CA LEU A 300 -15.94 7.44 -3.57
C LEU A 300 -15.64 6.09 -2.91
N PHE A 301 -15.84 5.95 -1.60
CA PHE A 301 -15.70 4.67 -0.91
C PHE A 301 -16.67 3.61 -1.43
N LEU A 302 -17.94 3.96 -1.68
CA LEU A 302 -18.91 3.02 -2.25
C LEU A 302 -18.53 2.60 -3.68
N ARG A 303 -18.01 3.51 -4.48
CA ARG A 303 -17.48 3.20 -5.81
C ARG A 303 -16.27 2.25 -5.70
N ALA A 304 -15.31 2.54 -4.82
CA ALA A 304 -14.17 1.70 -4.57
C ALA A 304 -14.58 0.29 -4.07
N ALA A 305 -15.58 0.19 -3.19
CA ALA A 305 -16.17 -1.08 -2.78
C ALA A 305 -16.73 -1.87 -3.97
N GLY A 306 -17.41 -1.20 -4.89
CA GLY A 306 -17.88 -1.79 -6.15
C GLY A 306 -16.72 -2.35 -7.00
N PHE A 307 -15.61 -1.61 -7.11
CA PHE A 307 -14.39 -2.09 -7.81
C PHE A 307 -13.75 -3.28 -7.09
N THR A 308 -13.65 -3.25 -5.77
CA THR A 308 -13.17 -4.39 -4.95
C THR A 308 -13.97 -5.66 -5.25
N VAL A 309 -15.30 -5.57 -5.25
CA VAL A 309 -16.18 -6.71 -5.56
C VAL A 309 -16.04 -7.16 -7.01
N LEU A 310 -15.96 -6.24 -7.96
CA LEU A 310 -15.81 -6.54 -9.38
C LEU A 310 -14.50 -7.29 -9.66
N ILE A 311 -13.38 -6.76 -9.19
CA ILE A 311 -12.05 -7.39 -9.36
C ILE A 311 -12.04 -8.78 -8.73
N SER A 312 -12.53 -8.90 -7.48
CA SER A 312 -12.58 -10.17 -6.76
C SER A 312 -13.45 -11.20 -7.48
N THR A 313 -14.59 -10.78 -8.04
CA THR A 313 -15.50 -11.69 -8.77
C THR A 313 -14.87 -12.16 -10.08
N LEU A 314 -14.26 -11.27 -10.84
CA LEU A 314 -13.60 -11.62 -12.11
C LEU A 314 -12.37 -12.48 -11.88
N ALA A 315 -11.55 -12.13 -10.89
CA ALA A 315 -10.37 -12.92 -10.50
C ALA A 315 -10.77 -14.32 -10.00
N MET A 316 -11.84 -14.43 -9.21
CA MET A 316 -12.37 -15.72 -8.75
C MET A 316 -12.90 -16.56 -9.92
N GLY A 317 -13.58 -15.94 -10.87
CA GLY A 317 -14.01 -16.64 -12.10
C GLY A 317 -12.83 -17.24 -12.85
N LEU A 318 -11.74 -16.49 -13.02
CA LEU A 318 -10.50 -16.95 -13.61
C LEU A 318 -9.83 -18.05 -12.76
N ALA A 319 -9.82 -17.91 -11.44
CA ALA A 319 -9.26 -18.87 -10.49
C ALA A 319 -9.99 -20.22 -10.56
N VAL A 320 -11.32 -20.22 -10.55
CA VAL A 320 -12.15 -21.42 -10.67
C VAL A 320 -11.91 -22.15 -11.99
N ALA A 321 -11.91 -21.40 -13.10
CA ALA A 321 -11.63 -21.99 -14.43
C ALA A 321 -10.19 -22.51 -14.54
N GLY A 322 -9.19 -21.72 -14.13
CA GLY A 322 -7.78 -22.07 -14.13
C GLY A 322 -7.46 -23.25 -13.20
N GLY A 323 -7.99 -23.25 -11.99
CA GLY A 323 -7.84 -24.31 -11.02
C GLY A 323 -8.41 -25.63 -11.51
N LEU A 324 -9.57 -25.60 -12.19
CA LEU A 324 -10.15 -26.79 -12.82
C LEU A 324 -9.24 -27.34 -13.93
N LEU A 325 -8.73 -26.46 -14.80
CA LEU A 325 -7.79 -26.85 -15.86
C LEU A 325 -6.50 -27.46 -15.29
N LEU A 326 -5.93 -26.84 -14.27
CA LEU A 326 -4.74 -27.36 -13.57
C LEU A 326 -5.01 -28.72 -12.92
N SER A 327 -6.15 -28.88 -12.24
CA SER A 327 -6.54 -30.14 -11.63
C SER A 327 -6.70 -31.26 -12.68
N VAL A 328 -7.32 -30.98 -13.82
CA VAL A 328 -7.47 -31.91 -14.93
C VAL A 328 -6.10 -32.24 -15.56
N ALA A 329 -5.25 -31.23 -15.78
CA ALA A 329 -3.91 -31.41 -16.31
C ALA A 329 -3.05 -32.32 -15.41
N ARG A 330 -3.11 -32.12 -14.11
CA ARG A 330 -2.37 -32.94 -13.12
C ARG A 330 -2.90 -34.39 -13.04
N ARG A 331 -4.19 -34.59 -13.23
CA ARG A 331 -4.83 -35.91 -13.07
C ARG A 331 -4.82 -36.73 -14.33
N TYR A 332 -5.02 -36.10 -15.49
CA TYR A 332 -5.24 -36.78 -16.77
C TYR A 332 -4.23 -36.42 -17.85
N GLY A 333 -3.40 -35.41 -17.63
CA GLY A 333 -2.36 -34.99 -18.57
C GLY A 333 -1.21 -35.96 -18.70
N GLY A 334 -0.51 -35.92 -19.83
CA GLY A 334 0.77 -36.61 -20.02
C GLY A 334 1.84 -36.09 -19.04
N ALA A 335 2.97 -36.78 -18.96
CA ALA A 335 4.03 -36.51 -18.00
C ALA A 335 4.48 -35.02 -18.01
N ALA A 336 4.74 -34.44 -19.17
CA ALA A 336 5.16 -33.06 -19.32
C ALA A 336 4.09 -32.05 -18.80
N LEU A 337 2.82 -32.26 -19.18
CA LEU A 337 1.72 -31.36 -18.73
C LEU A 337 1.48 -31.48 -17.23
N ARG A 338 1.62 -32.68 -16.69
CA ARG A 338 1.49 -32.92 -15.24
C ARG A 338 2.61 -32.22 -14.47
N VAL A 339 3.85 -32.32 -14.92
CA VAL A 339 4.99 -31.64 -14.30
C VAL A 339 4.78 -30.13 -14.37
N ALA A 340 4.45 -29.58 -15.55
CA ALA A 340 4.21 -28.15 -15.72
C ALA A 340 3.10 -27.63 -14.79
N ALA A 341 1.95 -28.31 -14.72
CA ALA A 341 0.84 -27.92 -13.87
C ALA A 341 1.19 -28.04 -12.36
N THR A 342 1.98 -29.04 -11.98
CA THR A 342 2.44 -29.17 -10.59
C THR A 342 3.42 -28.05 -10.23
N THR A 343 4.41 -27.79 -11.09
CA THR A 343 5.36 -26.68 -10.92
C THR A 343 4.63 -25.34 -10.80
N TYR A 344 3.63 -25.09 -11.65
CA TYR A 344 2.80 -23.89 -11.54
C TYR A 344 2.17 -23.77 -10.13
N VAL A 345 1.51 -24.81 -9.67
CA VAL A 345 0.83 -24.81 -8.36
C VAL A 345 1.83 -24.55 -7.22
N GLU A 346 3.00 -25.22 -7.25
CA GLU A 346 4.03 -25.04 -6.23
C GLU A 346 4.61 -23.61 -6.24
N VAL A 347 4.89 -23.04 -7.42
CA VAL A 347 5.42 -21.68 -7.57
C VAL A 347 4.41 -20.65 -7.06
N PHE A 348 3.16 -20.72 -7.53
CA PHE A 348 2.16 -19.70 -7.16
C PHE A 348 1.70 -19.79 -5.71
N ARG A 349 1.71 -20.99 -5.11
CA ARG A 349 1.44 -21.16 -3.67
C ARG A 349 2.66 -20.88 -2.79
N GLY A 350 3.86 -21.05 -3.34
CA GLY A 350 5.13 -20.83 -2.62
C GLY A 350 5.63 -19.40 -2.65
N THR A 351 4.99 -18.49 -3.41
CA THR A 351 5.41 -17.09 -3.55
C THR A 351 4.29 -16.13 -3.13
N PRO A 352 4.62 -14.97 -2.53
CA PRO A 352 3.62 -13.97 -2.14
C PRO A 352 2.87 -13.41 -3.37
N VAL A 353 1.55 -13.25 -3.24
CA VAL A 353 0.72 -12.67 -4.31
C VAL A 353 1.15 -11.23 -4.65
N LEU A 354 1.61 -10.46 -3.68
CA LEU A 354 2.14 -9.12 -3.89
C LEU A 354 3.34 -9.13 -4.86
N LEU A 355 4.28 -10.05 -4.66
CA LEU A 355 5.44 -10.22 -5.56
C LEU A 355 4.98 -10.59 -6.98
N GLN A 356 3.99 -11.48 -7.10
CA GLN A 356 3.44 -11.89 -8.40
C GLN A 356 2.80 -10.71 -9.14
N LEU A 357 2.11 -9.82 -8.42
CA LEU A 357 1.54 -8.59 -8.99
C LEU A 357 2.63 -7.64 -9.50
N TYR A 358 3.71 -7.42 -8.74
CA TYR A 358 4.85 -6.61 -9.18
C TYR A 358 5.52 -7.18 -10.42
N VAL A 359 5.82 -8.48 -10.42
CA VAL A 359 6.43 -9.14 -11.57
C VAL A 359 5.53 -9.06 -12.81
N LEU A 360 4.22 -9.31 -12.64
CA LEU A 360 3.27 -9.28 -13.76
C LEU A 360 3.10 -7.88 -14.34
N TYR A 361 3.00 -6.86 -13.50
CA TYR A 361 2.66 -5.51 -13.93
C TYR A 361 3.89 -4.69 -14.36
N TYR A 362 4.94 -4.69 -13.54
CA TYR A 362 6.17 -3.95 -13.82
C TYR A 362 7.26 -4.82 -14.46
N GLY A 363 7.49 -6.03 -13.95
CA GLY A 363 8.58 -6.89 -14.41
C GLY A 363 8.39 -7.37 -15.84
N LEU A 364 7.17 -7.71 -16.25
CA LEU A 364 6.85 -8.14 -17.62
C LEU A 364 6.48 -6.99 -18.55
N ALA A 365 6.44 -5.73 -18.09
CA ALA A 365 6.06 -4.57 -18.88
C ALA A 365 6.80 -4.43 -20.24
N PRO A 366 8.11 -4.75 -20.36
CA PRO A 366 8.81 -4.69 -21.65
C PRO A 366 8.28 -5.68 -22.71
N VAL A 367 7.62 -6.77 -22.28
CA VAL A 367 7.14 -7.84 -23.17
C VAL A 367 5.61 -7.86 -23.27
N LEU A 368 4.93 -7.53 -22.16
CA LEU A 368 3.48 -7.61 -22.04
C LEU A 368 2.94 -6.36 -21.32
N THR A 369 2.37 -5.44 -22.07
CA THR A 369 1.75 -4.23 -21.53
C THR A 369 0.31 -4.50 -21.10
N LEU A 370 0.08 -4.59 -19.79
CA LEU A 370 -1.25 -4.74 -19.20
C LEU A 370 -1.65 -3.42 -18.53
N ASN A 371 -2.93 -3.09 -18.57
CA ASN A 371 -3.44 -2.05 -17.67
C ASN A 371 -3.60 -2.60 -16.25
N ALA A 372 -3.59 -1.73 -15.24
CA ALA A 372 -3.62 -2.10 -13.83
C ALA A 372 -4.82 -3.00 -13.47
N PHE A 373 -6.01 -2.70 -14.00
CA PHE A 373 -7.24 -3.48 -13.76
C PHE A 373 -7.11 -4.92 -14.28
N THR A 374 -6.62 -5.09 -15.50
CA THR A 374 -6.42 -6.42 -16.11
C THR A 374 -5.31 -7.19 -15.38
N ALA A 375 -4.21 -6.51 -15.02
CA ALA A 375 -3.11 -7.12 -14.26
C ALA A 375 -3.57 -7.60 -12.88
N ALA A 376 -4.44 -6.83 -12.20
CA ALA A 376 -5.04 -7.21 -10.93
C ALA A 376 -5.87 -8.50 -11.05
N ILE A 377 -6.75 -8.59 -12.05
CA ILE A 377 -7.60 -9.77 -12.27
C ILE A 377 -6.75 -10.99 -12.62
N ILE A 378 -5.77 -10.84 -13.51
CA ILE A 378 -4.90 -11.94 -13.92
C ILE A 378 -4.03 -12.39 -12.75
N GLY A 379 -3.35 -11.48 -12.05
CA GLY A 379 -2.44 -11.80 -10.95
C GLY A 379 -3.15 -12.50 -9.79
N LEU A 380 -4.26 -11.94 -9.31
CA LEU A 380 -5.08 -12.58 -8.29
C LEU A 380 -5.68 -13.91 -8.78
N GLY A 381 -6.21 -13.93 -10.01
CA GLY A 381 -6.80 -15.13 -10.60
C GLY A 381 -5.80 -16.27 -10.78
N MET A 382 -4.58 -15.97 -11.23
CA MET A 382 -3.49 -16.95 -11.33
C MET A 382 -3.06 -17.50 -9.97
N ASN A 383 -2.90 -16.64 -8.98
CA ASN A 383 -2.58 -17.07 -7.63
C ASN A 383 -3.65 -18.02 -7.08
N TYR A 384 -4.90 -17.58 -7.10
CA TYR A 384 -6.01 -18.37 -6.56
C TYR A 384 -6.33 -19.61 -7.39
N ALA A 385 -6.00 -19.66 -8.71
CA ALA A 385 -6.12 -20.88 -9.50
C ALA A 385 -5.27 -22.03 -8.94
N ALA A 386 -4.13 -21.73 -8.35
CA ALA A 386 -3.30 -22.73 -7.69
C ALA A 386 -3.97 -23.32 -6.43
N TYR A 387 -4.61 -22.46 -5.62
CA TYR A 387 -5.37 -22.89 -4.44
C TYR A 387 -6.62 -23.68 -4.83
N GLU A 388 -7.39 -23.21 -5.80
CA GLU A 388 -8.57 -23.91 -6.33
C GLU A 388 -8.22 -25.30 -6.89
N SER A 389 -7.06 -25.43 -7.58
CA SER A 389 -6.59 -26.73 -8.06
C SER A 389 -6.41 -27.76 -6.93
N GLU A 390 -5.94 -27.31 -5.76
CA GLU A 390 -5.79 -28.17 -4.58
C GLU A 390 -7.13 -28.50 -3.93
N LEU A 391 -8.07 -27.54 -3.89
CA LEU A 391 -9.44 -27.79 -3.40
C LEU A 391 -10.15 -28.84 -4.25
N TYR A 392 -10.05 -28.76 -5.57
CA TYR A 392 -10.63 -29.78 -6.46
C TYR A 392 -9.96 -31.15 -6.28
N ARG A 393 -8.63 -31.17 -6.11
CA ARG A 393 -7.92 -32.42 -5.81
C ARG A 393 -8.39 -33.04 -4.50
N ALA A 394 -8.50 -32.25 -3.44
CA ALA A 394 -8.98 -32.68 -2.14
C ALA A 394 -10.44 -33.17 -2.21
N GLY A 395 -11.32 -32.43 -2.90
CA GLY A 395 -12.70 -32.84 -3.12
C GLY A 395 -12.83 -34.18 -3.86
N LEU A 396 -12.02 -34.39 -4.91
CA LEU A 396 -11.99 -35.67 -5.62
C LEU A 396 -11.49 -36.84 -4.77
N GLN A 397 -10.51 -36.59 -3.89
CA GLN A 397 -9.98 -37.61 -2.97
C GLN A 397 -10.92 -37.92 -1.81
N ALA A 398 -11.78 -37.01 -1.43
CA ALA A 398 -12.77 -37.22 -0.36
C ALA A 398 -13.90 -38.16 -0.76
N VAL A 399 -14.11 -38.42 -2.06
CA VAL A 399 -15.14 -39.38 -2.52
C VAL A 399 -14.66 -40.81 -2.27
N PRO A 400 -15.38 -41.60 -1.47
CA PRO A 400 -14.98 -42.98 -1.18
C PRO A 400 -14.83 -43.82 -2.46
N ILE A 401 -13.74 -44.58 -2.54
CA ILE A 401 -13.41 -45.38 -3.73
C ILE A 401 -14.51 -46.40 -4.07
N GLY A 402 -15.21 -46.92 -3.04
CA GLY A 402 -16.34 -47.85 -3.22
C GLY A 402 -17.49 -47.28 -4.04
N GLN A 403 -17.69 -45.94 -4.11
CA GLN A 403 -18.64 -45.32 -5.00
C GLN A 403 -18.27 -45.49 -6.47
N THR A 404 -16.99 -45.40 -6.76
CA THR A 404 -16.44 -45.62 -8.11
C THR A 404 -16.53 -47.10 -8.50
N GLU A 405 -16.16 -48.01 -7.59
CA GLU A 405 -16.20 -49.46 -7.80
C GLU A 405 -17.64 -49.95 -7.99
N ALA A 406 -18.59 -49.50 -7.16
CA ALA A 406 -20.01 -49.84 -7.32
C ALA A 406 -20.57 -49.38 -8.68
N ALA A 407 -20.27 -48.14 -9.09
CA ALA A 407 -20.72 -47.63 -10.39
C ALA A 407 -20.16 -48.43 -11.56
N LEU A 408 -18.87 -48.80 -11.53
CA LEU A 408 -18.25 -49.62 -12.53
C LEU A 408 -18.85 -51.03 -12.56
N SER A 409 -19.16 -51.62 -11.40
CA SER A 409 -19.80 -52.95 -11.29
C SER A 409 -21.23 -52.96 -11.89
N LEU A 410 -21.90 -51.79 -11.85
CA LEU A 410 -23.21 -51.60 -12.51
C LEU A 410 -23.09 -51.34 -14.03
N GLY A 411 -21.89 -51.54 -14.64
CA GLY A 411 -21.65 -51.34 -16.05
C GLY A 411 -21.48 -49.91 -16.53
N MET A 412 -21.33 -48.94 -15.60
CA MET A 412 -21.05 -47.56 -15.99
C MET A 412 -19.64 -47.42 -16.54
N SER A 413 -19.49 -46.66 -17.65
CA SER A 413 -18.16 -46.33 -18.15
C SER A 413 -17.44 -45.37 -17.15
N ARG A 414 -16.10 -45.39 -17.14
CA ARG A 414 -15.30 -44.48 -16.25
C ARG A 414 -15.69 -43.00 -16.41
N ARG A 415 -15.98 -42.55 -17.63
CA ARG A 415 -16.40 -41.18 -17.91
C ARG A 415 -17.79 -40.89 -17.33
N LEU A 416 -18.70 -41.82 -17.43
CA LEU A 416 -20.06 -41.69 -16.88
C LEU A 416 -20.03 -41.72 -15.35
N THR A 417 -19.25 -42.61 -14.75
CA THR A 417 -19.00 -42.68 -13.30
C THR A 417 -18.42 -41.37 -12.76
N LEU A 418 -17.38 -40.81 -13.42
CA LEU A 418 -16.81 -39.54 -13.04
C LEU A 418 -17.87 -38.43 -13.09
N ARG A 419 -18.61 -38.31 -14.20
CA ARG A 419 -19.56 -37.20 -14.42
C ARG A 419 -20.80 -37.27 -13.51
N ARG A 420 -21.32 -38.47 -13.26
CA ARG A 420 -22.62 -38.68 -12.60
C ARG A 420 -22.48 -39.01 -11.12
N ILE A 421 -21.38 -39.59 -10.70
CA ILE A 421 -21.20 -40.06 -9.30
C ILE A 421 -20.11 -39.25 -8.58
N VAL A 422 -18.89 -39.23 -9.12
CA VAL A 422 -17.72 -38.67 -8.41
C VAL A 422 -17.75 -37.15 -8.41
N LEU A 423 -17.89 -36.51 -9.58
CA LEU A 423 -17.80 -35.07 -9.72
C LEU A 423 -18.84 -34.29 -8.90
N PRO A 424 -20.13 -34.68 -8.90
CA PRO A 424 -21.13 -33.97 -8.07
C PRO A 424 -20.82 -34.06 -6.57
N GLN A 425 -20.29 -35.18 -6.10
CA GLN A 425 -19.88 -35.35 -4.69
C GLN A 425 -18.63 -34.53 -4.38
N ALA A 426 -17.61 -34.62 -5.23
CA ALA A 426 -16.36 -33.84 -5.08
C ALA A 426 -16.62 -32.34 -5.06
N LEU A 427 -17.50 -31.83 -5.93
CA LEU A 427 -17.88 -30.40 -5.94
C LEU A 427 -18.59 -29.99 -4.66
N ARG A 428 -19.46 -30.84 -4.09
CA ARG A 428 -20.11 -30.54 -2.81
C ARG A 428 -19.11 -30.38 -1.66
N VAL A 429 -18.05 -31.19 -1.67
CA VAL A 429 -16.97 -31.11 -0.68
C VAL A 429 -16.09 -29.87 -0.93
N ALA A 430 -15.84 -29.49 -2.19
CA ALA A 430 -14.99 -28.35 -2.52
C ALA A 430 -15.68 -26.99 -2.33
N LEU A 431 -17.00 -26.89 -2.54
CA LEU A 431 -17.76 -25.64 -2.53
C LEU A 431 -17.57 -24.76 -1.28
N PRO A 432 -17.54 -25.28 -0.04
CA PRO A 432 -17.27 -24.47 1.14
C PRO A 432 -15.87 -23.84 1.11
N GLY A 433 -14.86 -24.60 0.63
CA GLY A 433 -13.51 -24.09 0.45
C GLY A 433 -13.44 -22.96 -0.57
N ILE A 434 -14.06 -23.14 -1.74
CA ILE A 434 -14.19 -22.10 -2.79
C ILE A 434 -14.82 -20.82 -2.24
N ALA A 435 -15.88 -20.95 -1.44
CA ALA A 435 -16.53 -19.80 -0.82
C ALA A 435 -15.61 -19.09 0.21
N ASN A 436 -14.80 -19.83 0.94
CA ASN A 436 -13.80 -19.26 1.87
C ASN A 436 -12.67 -18.57 1.09
N ASP A 437 -12.20 -19.16 -0.01
CA ASP A 437 -11.17 -18.56 -0.87
C ASP A 437 -11.68 -17.28 -1.54
N PHE A 438 -12.96 -17.20 -1.92
CA PHE A 438 -13.55 -15.95 -2.39
C PHE A 438 -13.54 -14.84 -1.33
N ILE A 439 -13.81 -15.17 -0.05
CA ILE A 439 -13.73 -14.21 1.06
C ILE A 439 -12.29 -13.78 1.31
N ALA A 440 -11.33 -14.68 1.18
CA ALA A 440 -9.91 -14.36 1.29
C ALA A 440 -9.47 -13.45 0.14
N LEU A 441 -9.78 -13.81 -1.11
CA LEU A 441 -9.49 -13.03 -2.31
C LEU A 441 -10.08 -11.62 -2.25
N LEU A 442 -11.31 -11.46 -1.72
CA LEU A 442 -11.92 -10.15 -1.53
C LEU A 442 -11.11 -9.24 -0.61
N LYS A 443 -10.41 -9.81 0.39
CA LYS A 443 -9.50 -9.05 1.26
C LYS A 443 -8.13 -8.86 0.61
N ASP A 444 -7.61 -9.88 -0.07
CA ASP A 444 -6.33 -9.82 -0.78
C ASP A 444 -6.38 -8.88 -2.00
N SER A 445 -7.58 -8.54 -2.49
CA SER A 445 -7.73 -7.47 -3.49
C SER A 445 -7.19 -6.11 -3.01
N SER A 446 -7.01 -5.91 -1.70
CA SER A 446 -6.31 -4.72 -1.17
C SER A 446 -4.87 -4.60 -1.68
N LEU A 447 -4.21 -5.71 -2.00
CA LEU A 447 -2.84 -5.73 -2.50
C LEU A 447 -2.70 -5.15 -3.92
N VAL A 448 -3.79 -5.04 -4.69
CA VAL A 448 -3.72 -4.43 -6.04
C VAL A 448 -3.56 -2.90 -6.00
N SER A 449 -3.67 -2.29 -4.82
CA SER A 449 -3.34 -0.89 -4.60
C SER A 449 -1.92 -0.53 -5.03
N VAL A 450 -0.97 -1.46 -4.89
CA VAL A 450 0.45 -1.27 -5.24
C VAL A 450 0.69 -1.15 -6.75
N ILE A 451 -0.23 -1.66 -7.57
CA ILE A 451 -0.23 -1.51 -9.03
C ILE A 451 -1.26 -0.46 -9.48
N THR A 452 -1.46 0.57 -8.66
CA THR A 452 -2.25 1.77 -8.91
C THR A 452 -3.77 1.60 -9.01
N VAL A 453 -4.32 0.44 -8.69
CA VAL A 453 -5.77 0.22 -8.69
C VAL A 453 -6.41 0.90 -7.47
N VAL A 454 -7.37 1.79 -7.72
CA VAL A 454 -8.11 2.48 -6.65
C VAL A 454 -9.27 1.59 -6.20
N GLU A 455 -8.95 0.66 -5.29
CA GLU A 455 -9.90 -0.17 -4.54
C GLU A 455 -10.12 0.43 -3.12
N LEU A 456 -10.82 -0.27 -2.25
CA LEU A 456 -11.19 0.24 -0.92
C LEU A 456 -10.00 0.72 -0.08
N THR A 457 -8.87 0.00 -0.08
CA THR A 457 -7.69 0.36 0.73
C THR A 457 -6.97 1.57 0.14
N LYS A 458 -6.79 1.63 -1.18
CA LYS A 458 -6.22 2.81 -1.85
C LYS A 458 -7.10 4.04 -1.65
N GLN A 459 -8.42 3.89 -1.76
CA GLN A 459 -9.37 4.98 -1.47
C GLN A 459 -9.26 5.47 -0.01
N MET A 460 -9.07 4.54 0.93
CA MET A 460 -8.83 4.88 2.34
C MET A 460 -7.57 5.75 2.49
N THR A 461 -6.44 5.34 1.88
CA THR A 461 -5.18 6.08 1.92
C THR A 461 -5.35 7.50 1.34
N ILE A 462 -5.95 7.62 0.14
CA ILE A 462 -6.22 8.91 -0.50
C ILE A 462 -7.05 9.80 0.43
N THR A 463 -8.15 9.27 0.97
CA THR A 463 -9.04 10.05 1.83
C THR A 463 -8.39 10.39 3.18
N ALA A 464 -7.56 9.50 3.74
CA ALA A 464 -6.85 9.76 5.00
C ALA A 464 -5.91 10.98 4.88
N VAL A 465 -5.23 11.11 3.74
CA VAL A 465 -4.43 12.30 3.42
C VAL A 465 -5.32 13.55 3.29
N ASP A 466 -6.42 13.46 2.56
CA ASP A 466 -7.36 14.58 2.33
C ASP A 466 -7.96 15.13 3.63
N VAL A 467 -8.49 14.24 4.48
CA VAL A 467 -9.12 14.64 5.75
C VAL A 467 -8.12 14.74 6.90
N ARG A 468 -6.84 14.46 6.65
CA ARG A 468 -5.75 14.50 7.65
C ARG A 468 -6.02 13.64 8.88
N SER A 469 -6.66 12.52 8.68
CA SER A 469 -7.01 11.58 9.74
C SER A 469 -7.08 10.16 9.17
N TRP A 470 -6.37 9.24 9.80
CA TRP A 470 -6.42 7.81 9.44
C TRP A 470 -7.58 7.07 10.12
N VAL A 471 -8.09 7.63 11.23
CA VAL A 471 -9.09 6.94 12.05
C VAL A 471 -10.42 6.79 11.31
N TRP A 472 -11.00 7.88 10.83
CA TRP A 472 -12.33 7.82 10.22
C TRP A 472 -12.34 7.11 8.86
N PRO A 473 -11.42 7.39 7.91
CA PRO A 473 -11.32 6.61 6.68
C PRO A 473 -11.00 5.13 6.93
N GLY A 474 -10.13 4.82 7.90
CA GLY A 474 -9.81 3.45 8.28
C GLY A 474 -10.99 2.68 8.85
N LEU A 475 -11.75 3.29 9.77
CA LEU A 475 -12.97 2.69 10.33
C LEU A 475 -14.04 2.48 9.25
N LEU A 476 -14.22 3.43 8.33
CA LEU A 476 -15.14 3.29 7.21
C LEU A 476 -14.72 2.17 6.27
N CYS A 477 -13.45 2.10 5.91
CA CYS A 477 -12.89 1.02 5.08
C CYS A 477 -13.10 -0.34 5.75
N ALA A 478 -12.76 -0.48 7.04
CA ALA A 478 -12.97 -1.71 7.80
C ALA A 478 -14.45 -2.10 7.89
N ALA A 479 -15.34 -1.13 8.09
CA ALA A 479 -16.79 -1.36 8.12
C ALA A 479 -17.30 -1.87 6.76
N LEU A 480 -16.82 -1.30 5.65
CA LEU A 480 -17.19 -1.74 4.30
C LEU A 480 -16.65 -3.14 3.98
N TYR A 481 -15.37 -3.45 4.31
CA TYR A 481 -14.86 -4.82 4.18
C TYR A 481 -15.67 -5.82 5.02
N LEU A 482 -16.05 -5.44 6.24
CA LEU A 482 -16.88 -6.28 7.09
C LEU A 482 -18.27 -6.46 6.49
N ALA A 483 -18.89 -5.39 5.97
CA ALA A 483 -20.20 -5.43 5.32
C ALA A 483 -20.20 -6.33 4.07
N LEU A 484 -19.10 -6.37 3.32
CA LEU A 484 -18.93 -7.25 2.16
C LEU A 484 -18.64 -8.71 2.59
N SER A 485 -17.71 -8.93 3.51
CA SER A 485 -17.24 -10.28 3.87
C SER A 485 -18.18 -11.03 4.81
N TYR A 486 -18.89 -10.35 5.72
CA TYR A 486 -19.74 -11.00 6.72
C TYR A 486 -20.95 -11.75 6.14
N PRO A 487 -21.72 -11.19 5.17
CA PRO A 487 -22.80 -11.93 4.50
C PRO A 487 -22.28 -13.16 3.75
N LEU A 488 -21.14 -13.02 3.08
CA LEU A 488 -20.48 -14.13 2.37
C LEU A 488 -20.03 -15.23 3.35
N SER A 489 -19.46 -14.87 4.48
CA SER A 489 -19.09 -15.81 5.54
C SER A 489 -20.29 -16.56 6.12
N ARG A 490 -21.44 -15.87 6.26
CA ARG A 490 -22.70 -16.54 6.68
C ARG A 490 -23.21 -17.50 5.61
N LEU A 491 -23.12 -17.12 4.34
CA LEU A 491 -23.49 -17.97 3.22
C LEU A 491 -22.60 -19.21 3.14
N ALA A 492 -21.28 -19.04 3.23
CA ALA A 492 -20.31 -20.13 3.24
C ALA A 492 -20.62 -21.16 4.35
N ARG A 493 -20.84 -20.70 5.59
CA ARG A 493 -21.24 -21.58 6.72
C ARG A 493 -22.59 -22.28 6.49
N ARG A 494 -23.55 -21.65 5.82
CA ARG A 494 -24.83 -22.30 5.49
C ARG A 494 -24.63 -23.38 4.43
N LEU A 495 -23.80 -23.12 3.43
CA LEU A 495 -23.45 -24.11 2.40
C LEU A 495 -22.73 -25.31 3.03
N GLU A 496 -21.75 -25.07 3.88
CA GLU A 496 -21.01 -26.10 4.61
C GLU A 496 -21.97 -27.04 5.39
N ARG A 497 -22.86 -26.47 6.20
CA ARG A 497 -23.84 -27.25 7.00
C ARG A 497 -24.84 -28.05 6.14
N ARG A 498 -25.13 -27.61 4.91
CA ARG A 498 -26.07 -28.30 4.00
C ARG A 498 -25.39 -29.36 3.14
N LEU A 499 -24.11 -29.17 2.81
CA LEU A 499 -23.41 -29.99 1.82
C LEU A 499 -22.51 -31.05 2.44
N VAL A 500 -22.01 -30.83 3.65
CA VAL A 500 -21.19 -31.78 4.39
C VAL A 500 -22.09 -32.42 5.45
N PRO A 501 -22.54 -33.66 5.28
CA PRO A 501 -23.27 -34.38 6.35
C PRO A 501 -22.32 -34.60 7.54
N VAL A 502 -22.74 -34.22 8.74
CA VAL A 502 -22.05 -34.61 9.96
C VAL A 502 -22.13 -36.15 10.03
N PRO A 503 -21.01 -36.88 10.14
CA PRO A 503 -21.07 -38.32 10.43
C PRO A 503 -21.83 -38.49 11.74
N ALA A 504 -22.88 -39.35 11.73
CA ALA A 504 -23.65 -39.70 12.90
C ALA A 504 -22.79 -40.50 13.88
#